data_a118f24871c95557a4151531ae34238d
#
_entry.id   a118f24871c95557a4151531ae34238d
#
_cell.length_a   1.000
_cell.length_b   1.000
_cell.length_c   1.000
_cell.angle_alpha   90.00
_cell.angle_beta   90.00
_cell.angle_gamma   90.00
#
_symmetry.space_group_name_H-M   'P 1'
#
loop_
_entity.id
_entity.type
_entity.pdbx_description
1 polymer ?
#
loop_
_entity_poly.entity_id
_entity_poly.type
_entity_poly.pdbx_seq_one_letter_code
_entity_poly.pdbx_strand_id
1 'polypeptide(L)'
;ALAVFFLINCIASGEAWTVIKHNGRDYVTAKNIKNFYRFDALNISNGSLNFKSSKINMTIKNGSDNLYINTVLFRLSYKIIQKNGHYLFSRIDLAKLIDPVLRPSYIKTAKRFNTVIIDPGHGGSDPGSVNRYGKEKDFNLRLAKILMKDLERKGFRVRMTRSSDVYPTLGQRVQFANRIPNAIFVSIHFNSFVSNTAKGIETYALSPQGSGTHNDRGIRNSFLTGNRRDSENIALATAVHASVMKKSQADDRGIKRDRFTVLAGLSMP
;
A
#
# COMPACT_ATOMS: atom_id res chain seq x y z
N ALA A 1 5.01 1.70 31.39
CA ALA A 1 5.57 2.15 30.10
C ALA A 1 6.69 1.18 29.71
N LEU A 2 6.39 0.10 29.01
CA LEU A 2 7.40 -0.80 28.45
C LEU A 2 7.66 -0.37 27.00
N ALA A 3 8.81 0.26 26.79
CA ALA A 3 9.35 0.48 25.46
C ALA A 3 9.85 -0.87 24.94
N VAL A 4 9.11 -1.46 24.01
CA VAL A 4 9.55 -2.68 23.33
C VAL A 4 10.59 -2.27 22.31
N PHE A 5 11.86 -2.43 22.66
CA PHE A 5 12.99 -2.38 21.74
C PHE A 5 12.95 -3.61 20.84
N PHE A 6 12.45 -3.48 19.63
CA PHE A 6 12.74 -4.45 18.58
C PHE A 6 14.16 -4.17 18.07
N LEU A 7 15.14 -4.82 18.68
CA LEU A 7 16.44 -5.04 18.08
C LEU A 7 16.25 -5.92 16.85
N ILE A 8 16.32 -5.31 15.66
CA ILE A 8 16.47 -6.06 14.42
C ILE A 8 17.93 -6.52 14.40
N ASN A 9 18.19 -7.67 15.02
CA ASN A 9 19.41 -8.42 14.74
C ASN A 9 19.32 -9.02 13.36
N CYS A 10 19.71 -8.27 12.35
CA CYS A 10 19.99 -8.77 11.02
C CYS A 10 21.48 -8.52 10.76
N ILE A 11 22.29 -9.54 11.05
CA ILE A 11 23.70 -9.61 10.67
C ILE A 11 23.76 -9.77 9.14
N ALA A 12 23.81 -8.63 8.45
CA ALA A 12 24.19 -8.58 7.04
C ALA A 12 24.84 -7.22 6.78
N SER A 13 26.15 -7.16 6.78
CA SER A 13 27.06 -6.01 6.75
C SER A 13 27.16 -5.26 8.09
N GLY A 14 28.36 -5.23 8.68
CA GLY A 14 28.67 -4.73 10.02
C GLY A 14 28.53 -3.22 10.27
N GLU A 15 27.71 -2.50 9.52
CA GLU A 15 27.40 -1.09 9.81
C GLU A 15 26.13 -0.97 10.63
N ALA A 16 26.24 -0.38 11.82
CA ALA A 16 25.09 -0.02 12.64
C ALA A 16 24.19 0.99 11.92
N TRP A 17 22.88 0.85 12.09
CA TRP A 17 21.92 1.82 11.57
C TRP A 17 22.07 3.17 12.28
N THR A 18 22.31 4.22 11.52
CA THR A 18 22.30 5.59 12.04
C THR A 18 20.86 6.07 12.14
N VAL A 19 20.35 6.19 13.37
CA VAL A 19 19.01 6.67 13.66
C VAL A 19 19.08 8.11 14.13
N ILE A 20 18.38 9.01 13.45
CA ILE A 20 18.33 10.45 13.75
C ILE A 20 16.90 10.82 14.11
N LYS A 21 16.71 11.43 15.28
CA LYS A 21 15.40 11.96 15.69
C LYS A 21 15.12 13.32 15.04
N HIS A 22 13.94 13.46 14.48
CA HIS A 22 13.44 14.74 13.96
C HIS A 22 11.92 14.84 14.20
N ASN A 23 11.48 15.93 14.84
CA ASN A 23 10.08 16.19 15.19
C ASN A 23 9.39 14.96 15.84
N GLY A 24 10.06 14.37 16.84
CA GLY A 24 9.55 13.23 17.61
C GLY A 24 9.56 11.88 16.88
N ARG A 25 10.13 11.79 15.68
CA ARG A 25 10.20 10.55 14.87
C ARG A 25 11.61 10.11 14.63
N ASP A 26 11.77 8.79 14.47
CA ASP A 26 13.02 8.17 14.07
C ASP A 26 13.14 8.14 12.55
N TYR A 27 14.30 8.55 12.06
CA TYR A 27 14.70 8.51 10.67
C TYR A 27 15.99 7.72 10.51
N VAL A 28 16.19 7.13 9.36
CA VAL A 28 17.41 6.42 8.96
C VAL A 28 18.02 7.07 7.74
N THR A 29 19.34 6.94 7.59
CA THR A 29 20.06 7.59 6.48
C THR A 29 19.87 6.84 5.17
N ALA A 30 19.92 7.56 4.06
CA ALA A 30 19.97 6.98 2.71
C ALA A 30 21.18 6.03 2.54
N LYS A 31 22.32 6.33 3.20
CA LYS A 31 23.50 5.45 3.19
C LYS A 31 23.21 4.10 3.83
N ASN A 32 22.51 4.07 4.98
CA ASN A 32 22.10 2.82 5.59
C ASN A 32 21.18 1.99 4.67
N ILE A 33 20.23 2.65 3.99
CA ILE A 33 19.34 1.98 3.02
C ILE A 33 20.15 1.38 1.88
N LYS A 34 21.07 2.17 1.26
CA LYS A 34 21.96 1.68 0.21
C LYS A 34 22.69 0.42 0.63
N ASN A 35 23.34 0.46 1.79
CA ASN A 35 24.19 -0.62 2.27
C ASN A 35 23.38 -1.86 2.63
N PHE A 36 22.28 -1.71 3.38
CA PHE A 36 21.43 -2.82 3.83
C PHE A 36 20.79 -3.58 2.66
N TYR A 37 20.24 -2.86 1.67
CA TYR A 37 19.62 -3.50 0.50
C TYR A 37 20.62 -3.81 -0.61
N ARG A 38 21.91 -3.53 -0.39
CA ARG A 38 23.01 -3.83 -1.33
C ARG A 38 22.79 -3.18 -2.69
N PHE A 39 22.38 -1.91 -2.69
CA PHE A 39 22.37 -1.14 -3.93
C PHE A 39 23.80 -0.87 -4.38
N ASP A 40 24.07 -1.09 -5.66
CA ASP A 40 25.40 -0.87 -6.27
C ASP A 40 25.79 0.62 -6.19
N ALA A 41 24.83 1.51 -6.42
CA ALA A 41 25.03 2.95 -6.39
C ALA A 41 23.92 3.70 -5.64
N LEU A 42 24.29 4.84 -5.04
CA LEU A 42 23.42 5.91 -4.59
C LEU A 42 23.92 7.20 -5.22
N ASN A 43 23.27 7.63 -6.29
CA ASN A 43 23.61 8.87 -6.97
C ASN A 43 22.69 9.99 -6.47
N ILE A 44 23.28 11.12 -6.12
CA ILE A 44 22.54 12.29 -5.63
C ILE A 44 22.86 13.46 -6.55
N SER A 45 21.85 14.02 -7.17
CA SER A 45 21.96 15.18 -8.05
C SER A 45 20.74 16.06 -7.90
N ASN A 46 20.96 17.36 -7.71
CA ASN A 46 19.88 18.36 -7.56
C ASN A 46 18.79 17.96 -6.55
N GLY A 47 19.21 17.37 -5.42
CA GLY A 47 18.30 16.88 -4.38
C GLY A 47 17.51 15.62 -4.76
N SER A 48 17.76 15.02 -5.92
CA SER A 48 17.21 13.74 -6.32
C SER A 48 18.14 12.60 -5.91
N LEU A 49 17.60 11.61 -5.21
CA LEU A 49 18.31 10.41 -4.78
C LEU A 49 17.90 9.27 -5.71
N ASN A 50 18.89 8.61 -6.28
CA ASN A 50 18.71 7.44 -7.13
C ASN A 50 19.54 6.28 -6.60
N PHE A 51 18.84 5.27 -6.06
CA PHE A 51 19.41 3.99 -5.63
C PHE A 51 19.31 3.00 -6.77
N LYS A 52 20.41 2.43 -7.17
CA LYS A 52 20.47 1.53 -8.34
C LYS A 52 21.11 0.19 -7.99
N SER A 53 20.48 -0.87 -8.44
CA SER A 53 21.06 -2.21 -8.52
C SER A 53 20.69 -2.84 -9.88
N SER A 54 21.16 -4.05 -10.14
CA SER A 54 20.84 -4.79 -11.38
C SER A 54 19.34 -5.02 -11.61
N LYS A 55 18.53 -5.02 -10.52
CA LYS A 55 17.08 -5.36 -10.58
C LYS A 55 16.18 -4.21 -10.14
N ILE A 56 16.71 -3.25 -9.37
CA ILE A 56 15.90 -2.22 -8.71
C ILE A 56 16.50 -0.85 -8.99
N ASN A 57 15.63 0.04 -9.42
CA ASN A 57 15.87 1.48 -9.49
C ASN A 57 14.87 2.16 -8.54
N MET A 58 15.37 2.80 -7.46
CA MET A 58 14.54 3.50 -6.50
C MET A 58 14.90 4.98 -6.47
N THR A 59 13.93 5.84 -6.80
CA THR A 59 14.19 7.29 -6.96
C THR A 59 13.22 8.12 -6.12
N ILE A 60 13.74 9.13 -5.45
CA ILE A 60 12.95 10.11 -4.70
C ILE A 60 13.67 11.47 -4.66
N LYS A 61 12.88 12.55 -4.63
CA LYS A 61 13.41 13.92 -4.49
C LYS A 61 13.32 14.38 -3.03
N ASN A 62 14.33 15.11 -2.58
CA ASN A 62 14.31 15.76 -1.25
C ASN A 62 13.06 16.63 -1.08
N GLY A 63 12.44 16.57 0.09
CA GLY A 63 11.21 17.28 0.40
C GLY A 63 9.95 16.62 -0.21
N SER A 64 10.09 15.50 -0.93
CA SER A 64 8.99 14.76 -1.54
C SER A 64 8.58 13.54 -0.69
N ASP A 65 7.35 13.11 -0.86
CA ASP A 65 6.80 11.83 -0.44
C ASP A 65 6.54 10.88 -1.64
N ASN A 66 6.86 11.32 -2.87
CA ASN A 66 6.75 10.51 -4.07
C ASN A 66 8.00 9.65 -4.24
N LEU A 67 7.89 8.38 -3.91
CA LEU A 67 8.93 7.39 -4.09
C LEU A 67 8.59 6.53 -5.32
N TYR A 68 9.52 6.45 -6.26
CA TYR A 68 9.42 5.52 -7.38
C TYR A 68 10.29 4.30 -7.11
N ILE A 69 9.73 3.11 -7.22
CA ILE A 69 10.50 1.85 -7.24
C ILE A 69 10.23 1.19 -8.59
N ASN A 70 11.27 1.12 -9.41
CA ASN A 70 11.17 0.86 -10.83
C ASN A 70 10.25 1.91 -11.47
N THR A 71 9.12 1.49 -12.04
CA THR A 71 8.15 2.39 -12.67
C THR A 71 6.92 2.70 -11.81
N VAL A 72 6.84 2.14 -10.61
CA VAL A 72 5.66 2.25 -9.74
C VAL A 72 5.83 3.41 -8.77
N LEU A 73 4.83 4.28 -8.70
CA LEU A 73 4.76 5.38 -7.75
C LEU A 73 4.20 4.89 -6.40
N PHE A 74 4.91 5.21 -5.33
CA PHE A 74 4.48 5.04 -3.94
C PHE A 74 4.38 6.37 -3.23
N ARG A 75 3.38 6.53 -2.37
CA ARG A 75 3.26 7.69 -1.48
C ARG A 75 3.75 7.32 -0.09
N LEU A 76 4.87 7.91 0.34
CA LEU A 76 5.38 7.77 1.69
C LEU A 76 4.44 8.48 2.70
N SER A 77 4.42 8.01 3.94
CA SER A 77 3.73 8.70 5.03
C SER A 77 4.39 10.04 5.38
N TYR A 78 5.70 10.11 5.20
CA TYR A 78 6.50 11.30 5.52
C TYR A 78 7.45 11.63 4.37
N LYS A 79 7.57 12.93 4.09
CA LYS A 79 8.55 13.43 3.14
C LYS A 79 9.96 13.04 3.61
N ILE A 80 10.84 12.71 2.67
CA ILE A 80 12.27 12.65 3.00
C ILE A 80 12.79 14.07 3.29
N ILE A 81 13.74 14.15 4.18
CA ILE A 81 14.34 15.41 4.61
C ILE A 81 15.85 15.33 4.53
N GLN A 82 16.51 16.50 4.44
CA GLN A 82 17.94 16.61 4.59
C GLN A 82 18.26 17.28 5.94
N LYS A 83 19.13 16.65 6.72
CA LYS A 83 19.58 17.16 8.02
C LYS A 83 21.01 16.71 8.29
N ASN A 84 21.85 17.63 8.75
CA ASN A 84 23.27 17.36 9.09
C ASN A 84 24.04 16.64 7.95
N GLY A 85 23.83 17.06 6.71
CA GLY A 85 24.45 16.44 5.54
C GLY A 85 23.88 15.09 5.11
N HIS A 86 22.90 14.55 5.84
CA HIS A 86 22.28 13.26 5.53
C HIS A 86 20.87 13.42 4.95
N TYR A 87 20.54 12.60 3.95
CA TYR A 87 19.15 12.40 3.50
C TYR A 87 18.52 11.31 4.33
N LEU A 88 17.31 11.58 4.85
CA LEU A 88 16.70 10.82 5.92
C LEU A 88 15.31 10.31 5.48
N PHE A 89 15.08 9.02 5.67
CA PHE A 89 13.81 8.34 5.46
C PHE A 89 13.18 8.00 6.80
N SER A 90 11.86 8.15 6.92
CA SER A 90 11.18 7.78 8.14
C SER A 90 11.31 6.27 8.39
N ARG A 91 11.57 5.89 9.64
CA ARG A 91 11.69 4.48 10.03
C ARG A 91 10.40 3.69 9.77
N ILE A 92 9.25 4.35 9.89
CA ILE A 92 7.95 3.71 9.62
C ILE A 92 7.77 3.43 8.13
N ASP A 93 8.17 4.35 7.23
CA ASP A 93 8.12 4.10 5.79
C ASP A 93 9.13 3.04 5.35
N LEU A 94 10.32 3.03 5.96
CA LEU A 94 11.26 1.95 5.72
C LEU A 94 10.66 0.59 6.08
N ALA A 95 10.15 0.44 7.30
CA ALA A 95 9.70 -0.85 7.82
C ALA A 95 8.36 -1.32 7.24
N LYS A 96 7.45 -0.37 6.90
CA LYS A 96 6.07 -0.67 6.54
C LYS A 96 5.74 -0.42 5.06
N LEU A 97 6.73 -0.02 4.26
CA LEU A 97 6.59 0.14 2.81
C LEU A 97 7.83 -0.35 2.08
N ILE A 98 8.99 0.28 2.28
CA ILE A 98 10.19 0.02 1.48
C ILE A 98 10.65 -1.43 1.65
N ASP A 99 10.79 -1.89 2.89
CA ASP A 99 11.26 -3.25 3.17
C ASP A 99 10.35 -4.35 2.62
N PRO A 100 9.02 -4.34 2.87
CA PRO A 100 8.13 -5.35 2.29
C PRO A 100 8.07 -5.35 0.76
N VAL A 101 8.27 -4.19 0.13
CA VAL A 101 8.30 -4.07 -1.34
C VAL A 101 9.61 -4.59 -1.92
N LEU A 102 10.74 -4.25 -1.30
CA LEU A 102 12.06 -4.69 -1.78
C LEU A 102 12.36 -6.16 -1.44
N ARG A 103 11.81 -6.66 -0.34
CA ARG A 103 12.07 -8.03 0.17
C ARG A 103 10.79 -8.78 0.52
N PRO A 104 9.85 -8.98 -0.41
CA PRO A 104 8.57 -9.63 -0.10
C PRO A 104 8.74 -11.07 0.42
N SER A 105 9.79 -11.77 0.05
CA SER A 105 10.10 -13.12 0.56
C SER A 105 10.48 -13.16 2.04
N TYR A 106 10.82 -12.02 2.64
CA TYR A 106 11.12 -11.92 4.08
C TYR A 106 9.89 -11.60 4.95
N ILE A 107 8.70 -11.49 4.37
CA ILE A 107 7.45 -11.31 5.12
C ILE A 107 7.11 -12.63 5.83
N LYS A 108 7.52 -12.76 7.09
CA LYS A 108 7.37 -14.00 7.88
C LYS A 108 5.92 -14.43 8.12
N THR A 109 5.00 -13.48 8.10
CA THR A 109 3.56 -13.68 8.32
C THR A 109 2.80 -13.99 7.04
N ALA A 110 3.45 -13.91 5.88
CA ALA A 110 2.83 -14.25 4.61
C ALA A 110 2.43 -15.73 4.57
N LYS A 111 1.18 -15.96 4.20
CA LYS A 111 0.60 -17.30 4.06
C LYS A 111 0.12 -17.52 2.63
N ARG A 112 0.14 -18.76 2.18
CA ARG A 112 -0.53 -19.13 0.94
C ARG A 112 -2.03 -18.89 1.09
N PHE A 113 -2.63 -18.32 0.07
CA PHE A 113 -4.08 -18.16 -0.02
C PHE A 113 -4.59 -18.96 -1.23
N ASN A 114 -5.83 -19.40 -1.15
CA ASN A 114 -6.54 -20.06 -2.25
C ASN A 114 -7.87 -19.38 -2.55
N THR A 115 -8.24 -18.40 -1.75
CA THR A 115 -9.51 -17.67 -1.89
C THR A 115 -9.24 -16.20 -2.12
N VAL A 116 -9.95 -15.61 -3.06
CA VAL A 116 -9.98 -14.17 -3.30
C VAL A 116 -11.37 -13.65 -2.97
N ILE A 117 -11.43 -12.70 -2.06
CA ILE A 117 -12.66 -11.99 -1.73
C ILE A 117 -12.69 -10.71 -2.56
N ILE A 118 -13.67 -10.56 -3.43
CA ILE A 118 -13.88 -9.35 -4.22
C ILE A 118 -14.99 -8.56 -3.56
N ASP A 119 -14.73 -7.29 -3.30
CA ASP A 119 -15.69 -6.36 -2.72
C ASP A 119 -16.07 -5.28 -3.76
N PRO A 120 -17.17 -5.46 -4.51
CA PRO A 120 -17.68 -4.39 -5.36
C PRO A 120 -18.22 -3.27 -4.49
N GLY A 121 -17.52 -2.12 -4.45
CA GLY A 121 -17.92 -1.00 -3.61
C GLY A 121 -19.33 -0.50 -3.93
N HIS A 122 -19.96 0.18 -2.95
CA HIS A 122 -21.34 0.70 -3.05
C HIS A 122 -22.39 -0.39 -3.28
N GLY A 123 -23.59 -0.04 -3.79
CA GLY A 123 -24.67 -0.97 -4.12
C GLY A 123 -26.01 -0.54 -3.53
N GLY A 124 -27.12 -1.04 -4.08
CA GLY A 124 -28.47 -0.73 -3.62
C GLY A 124 -28.73 0.78 -3.55
N SER A 125 -29.05 1.26 -2.34
CA SER A 125 -29.30 2.69 -2.08
C SER A 125 -28.07 3.60 -2.20
N ASP A 126 -26.87 3.05 -2.13
CA ASP A 126 -25.63 3.81 -2.29
C ASP A 126 -25.11 3.70 -3.74
N PRO A 127 -25.28 4.73 -4.57
CA PRO A 127 -24.86 4.70 -5.97
C PRO A 127 -23.33 4.87 -6.14
N GLY A 128 -22.61 5.31 -5.09
CA GLY A 128 -21.27 5.87 -5.24
C GLY A 128 -21.28 7.15 -6.08
N SER A 129 -20.21 7.40 -6.79
CA SER A 129 -20.14 8.51 -7.74
C SER A 129 -21.13 8.34 -8.89
N VAL A 130 -21.80 9.44 -9.26
CA VAL A 130 -22.75 9.48 -10.39
C VAL A 130 -22.27 10.51 -11.40
N ASN A 131 -22.19 10.11 -12.64
CA ASN A 131 -21.79 10.99 -13.74
C ASN A 131 -22.52 10.61 -15.05
N ARG A 132 -22.20 11.27 -16.17
CA ARG A 132 -22.81 11.01 -17.49
C ARG A 132 -22.63 9.59 -18.01
N TYR A 133 -21.71 8.82 -17.47
CA TYR A 133 -21.45 7.44 -17.89
C TYR A 133 -22.23 6.41 -17.05
N GLY A 134 -22.78 6.82 -15.91
CA GLY A 134 -23.57 5.95 -15.03
C GLY A 134 -23.20 6.09 -13.56
N LYS A 135 -23.54 5.06 -12.79
CA LYS A 135 -23.30 4.97 -11.34
C LYS A 135 -22.08 4.09 -11.05
N GLU A 136 -21.24 4.51 -10.12
CA GLU A 136 -20.05 3.77 -9.71
C GLU A 136 -20.35 2.33 -9.30
N LYS A 137 -21.44 2.12 -8.54
CA LYS A 137 -21.86 0.78 -8.10
C LYS A 137 -22.03 -0.24 -9.22
N ASP A 138 -22.46 0.22 -10.40
CA ASP A 138 -22.73 -0.65 -11.56
C ASP A 138 -21.41 -1.07 -12.23
N PHE A 139 -20.48 -0.15 -12.36
CA PHE A 139 -19.13 -0.42 -12.88
C PHE A 139 -18.35 -1.34 -11.95
N ASN A 140 -18.43 -1.09 -10.62
CA ASN A 140 -17.79 -1.94 -9.61
C ASN A 140 -18.29 -3.38 -9.72
N LEU A 141 -19.61 -3.58 -9.78
CA LEU A 141 -20.20 -4.91 -9.87
C LEU A 141 -19.86 -5.62 -11.20
N ARG A 142 -19.88 -4.88 -12.31
CA ARG A 142 -19.57 -5.44 -13.63
C ARG A 142 -18.12 -5.91 -13.69
N LEU A 143 -17.16 -5.08 -13.24
CA LEU A 143 -15.76 -5.46 -13.21
C LEU A 143 -15.50 -6.63 -12.25
N ALA A 144 -16.13 -6.61 -11.08
CA ALA A 144 -16.01 -7.69 -10.09
C ALA A 144 -16.47 -9.05 -10.66
N LYS A 145 -17.56 -9.09 -11.41
CA LYS A 145 -18.06 -10.32 -12.06
C LYS A 145 -17.10 -10.84 -13.15
N ILE A 146 -16.47 -9.94 -13.90
CA ILE A 146 -15.44 -10.30 -14.89
C ILE A 146 -14.24 -10.90 -14.17
N LEU A 147 -13.72 -10.19 -13.16
CA LEU A 147 -12.57 -10.63 -12.37
C LEU A 147 -12.84 -11.97 -11.67
N MET A 148 -14.04 -12.19 -11.14
CA MET A 148 -14.44 -13.46 -10.53
C MET A 148 -14.23 -14.62 -11.53
N LYS A 149 -14.80 -14.51 -12.73
CA LYS A 149 -14.69 -15.57 -13.76
C LYS A 149 -13.23 -15.83 -14.14
N ASP A 150 -12.41 -14.79 -14.24
CA ASP A 150 -11.00 -14.91 -14.60
C ASP A 150 -10.18 -15.60 -13.49
N LEU A 151 -10.45 -15.28 -12.24
CA LEU A 151 -9.80 -15.92 -11.09
C LEU A 151 -10.22 -17.38 -10.91
N GLU A 152 -11.50 -17.69 -11.10
CA GLU A 152 -12.01 -19.07 -11.05
C GLU A 152 -11.37 -19.93 -12.15
N ARG A 153 -11.23 -19.41 -13.37
CA ARG A 153 -10.51 -20.10 -14.45
C ARG A 153 -9.02 -20.37 -14.13
N LYS A 154 -8.44 -19.56 -13.23
CA LYS A 154 -7.07 -19.73 -12.73
C LYS A 154 -6.99 -20.65 -11.49
N GLY A 155 -8.10 -21.24 -11.06
CA GLY A 155 -8.15 -22.18 -9.94
C GLY A 155 -8.33 -21.57 -8.56
N PHE A 156 -8.58 -20.26 -8.47
CA PHE A 156 -8.90 -19.63 -7.19
C PHE A 156 -10.37 -19.86 -6.80
N ARG A 157 -10.62 -20.01 -5.52
CA ARG A 157 -11.97 -19.84 -4.97
C ARG A 157 -12.27 -18.36 -4.90
N VAL A 158 -13.43 -17.96 -5.42
CA VAL A 158 -13.84 -16.55 -5.34
C VAL A 158 -15.06 -16.39 -4.46
N ARG A 159 -15.09 -15.37 -3.64
CA ARG A 159 -16.23 -14.92 -2.86
C ARG A 159 -16.46 -13.44 -3.10
N MET A 160 -17.71 -13.03 -3.20
CA MET A 160 -18.04 -11.62 -3.39
C MET A 160 -18.85 -11.12 -2.21
N THR A 161 -18.61 -9.89 -1.74
CA THR A 161 -19.40 -9.25 -0.67
C THR A 161 -20.81 -8.94 -1.15
N ARG A 162 -21.02 -8.73 -2.45
CA ARG A 162 -22.30 -8.66 -3.15
C ARG A 162 -22.16 -9.18 -4.58
N SER A 163 -23.16 -9.86 -5.07
CA SER A 163 -23.25 -10.36 -6.46
C SER A 163 -24.41 -9.75 -7.26
N SER A 164 -25.21 -8.92 -6.61
CA SER A 164 -26.34 -8.17 -7.16
C SER A 164 -26.33 -6.72 -6.68
N ASP A 165 -27.32 -5.93 -7.08
CA ASP A 165 -27.44 -4.53 -6.65
C ASP A 165 -28.09 -4.43 -5.26
N VAL A 166 -27.35 -4.86 -4.24
CA VAL A 166 -27.69 -4.75 -2.82
C VAL A 166 -26.64 -3.94 -2.09
N TYR A 167 -26.96 -3.37 -0.93
CA TYR A 167 -26.06 -2.55 -0.11
C TYR A 167 -25.64 -3.28 1.17
N PRO A 168 -24.53 -4.04 1.17
CA PRO A 168 -23.91 -4.46 2.43
C PRO A 168 -23.23 -3.25 3.08
N THR A 169 -23.50 -3.03 4.36
CA THR A 169 -22.79 -2.00 5.13
C THR A 169 -21.29 -2.31 5.21
N LEU A 170 -20.44 -1.31 5.52
CA LEU A 170 -19.00 -1.51 5.67
C LEU A 170 -18.69 -2.59 6.72
N GLY A 171 -19.43 -2.61 7.84
CA GLY A 171 -19.29 -3.63 8.88
C GLY A 171 -19.66 -5.03 8.39
N GLN A 172 -20.72 -5.17 7.59
CA GLN A 172 -21.13 -6.46 7.01
C GLN A 172 -20.07 -6.99 6.03
N ARG A 173 -19.44 -6.11 5.22
CA ARG A 173 -18.34 -6.50 4.31
C ARG A 173 -17.16 -7.06 5.11
N VAL A 174 -16.78 -6.41 6.19
CA VAL A 174 -15.70 -6.85 7.10
C VAL A 174 -16.06 -8.18 7.76
N GLN A 175 -17.27 -8.31 8.33
CA GLN A 175 -17.73 -9.55 8.96
C GLN A 175 -17.76 -10.72 7.98
N PHE A 176 -18.26 -10.49 6.76
CA PHE A 176 -18.28 -11.49 5.70
C PHE A 176 -16.86 -11.96 5.38
N ALA A 177 -15.94 -11.02 5.14
CA ALA A 177 -14.57 -11.33 4.79
C ALA A 177 -13.83 -12.09 5.90
N ASN A 178 -13.94 -11.63 7.14
CA ASN A 178 -13.22 -12.22 8.29
C ASN A 178 -13.64 -13.66 8.63
N ARG A 179 -14.78 -14.15 8.12
CA ARG A 179 -15.22 -15.55 8.26
C ARG A 179 -14.55 -16.50 7.26
N ILE A 180 -13.86 -15.97 6.25
CA ILE A 180 -13.29 -16.78 5.16
C ILE A 180 -11.78 -16.95 5.41
N PRO A 181 -11.32 -18.16 5.75
CA PRO A 181 -9.91 -18.41 6.01
C PRO A 181 -9.10 -18.48 4.70
N ASN A 182 -7.79 -18.30 4.81
CA ASN A 182 -6.83 -18.42 3.71
C ASN A 182 -7.19 -17.56 2.48
N ALA A 183 -7.64 -16.34 2.74
CA ALA A 183 -8.10 -15.41 1.73
C ALA A 183 -7.28 -14.12 1.69
N ILE A 184 -7.34 -13.45 0.53
CA ILE A 184 -7.00 -12.04 0.36
C ILE A 184 -8.27 -11.27 0.00
N PHE A 185 -8.27 -9.97 0.30
CA PHE A 185 -9.40 -9.09 0.04
C PHE A 185 -9.03 -7.98 -0.95
N VAL A 186 -9.87 -7.80 -1.97
CA VAL A 186 -9.70 -6.75 -2.99
C VAL A 186 -11.01 -6.01 -3.16
N SER A 187 -11.02 -4.73 -2.83
CA SER A 187 -12.16 -3.82 -3.08
C SER A 187 -11.99 -3.09 -4.40
N ILE A 188 -13.08 -2.92 -5.14
CA ILE A 188 -13.11 -2.29 -6.46
C ILE A 188 -13.97 -1.04 -6.39
N HIS A 189 -13.38 0.08 -6.83
CA HIS A 189 -14.02 1.39 -6.89
C HIS A 189 -13.68 2.11 -8.20
N PHE A 190 -14.61 2.90 -8.70
CA PHE A 190 -14.45 3.85 -9.80
C PHE A 190 -14.70 5.27 -9.29
N ASN A 191 -13.80 5.73 -8.41
CA ASN A 191 -13.89 7.04 -7.81
C ASN A 191 -14.05 8.15 -8.86
N SER A 192 -14.79 9.19 -8.53
CA SER A 192 -14.78 10.44 -9.28
C SER A 192 -14.02 11.52 -8.50
N PHE A 193 -13.60 12.54 -9.22
CA PHE A 193 -13.01 13.72 -8.63
C PHE A 193 -13.72 14.96 -9.18
N VAL A 194 -13.75 16.03 -8.41
CA VAL A 194 -14.41 17.31 -8.83
C VAL A 194 -13.75 17.87 -10.10
N SER A 195 -12.46 17.64 -10.28
CA SER A 195 -11.74 18.04 -11.50
C SER A 195 -11.80 16.96 -12.56
N ASN A 196 -12.27 17.34 -13.75
CA ASN A 196 -12.26 16.46 -14.95
C ASN A 196 -10.86 16.02 -15.42
N THR A 197 -9.80 16.58 -14.82
CA THR A 197 -8.39 16.23 -15.13
C THR A 197 -7.88 15.05 -14.30
N ALA A 198 -8.56 14.68 -13.22
CA ALA A 198 -8.14 13.58 -12.36
C ALA A 198 -8.55 12.23 -12.98
N LYS A 199 -7.63 11.61 -13.68
CA LYS A 199 -7.77 10.28 -14.28
C LYS A 199 -6.58 9.40 -13.92
N GLY A 200 -6.71 8.08 -14.06
CA GLY A 200 -5.63 7.12 -13.79
C GLY A 200 -6.01 6.11 -12.73
N ILE A 201 -5.03 5.30 -12.35
CA ILE A 201 -5.18 4.18 -11.44
C ILE A 201 -4.47 4.48 -10.12
N GLU A 202 -5.17 4.26 -9.02
CA GLU A 202 -4.62 4.33 -7.69
C GLU A 202 -4.97 3.05 -6.91
N THR A 203 -4.09 2.65 -6.02
CA THR A 203 -4.31 1.50 -5.14
C THR A 203 -4.09 1.93 -3.70
N TYR A 204 -4.98 1.50 -2.82
CA TYR A 204 -4.90 1.83 -1.40
C TYR A 204 -4.58 0.61 -0.56
N ALA A 205 -3.64 0.76 0.36
CA ALA A 205 -3.42 -0.13 1.49
C ALA A 205 -3.73 0.59 2.80
N LEU A 206 -3.88 -0.15 3.90
CA LEU A 206 -4.13 0.44 5.20
C LEU A 206 -2.90 1.25 5.67
N SER A 207 -3.14 2.46 6.21
CA SER A 207 -2.11 3.24 6.87
C SER A 207 -1.63 2.56 8.15
N PRO A 208 -0.32 2.44 8.37
CA PRO A 208 0.20 1.85 9.59
C PRO A 208 -0.06 2.72 10.81
N GLN A 209 -0.04 2.09 11.99
CA GLN A 209 -0.07 2.81 13.26
C GLN A 209 1.08 3.82 13.32
N GLY A 210 0.81 5.00 13.88
CA GLY A 210 1.80 6.07 14.04
C GLY A 210 2.07 6.90 12.78
N SER A 211 1.24 6.75 11.74
CA SER A 211 1.33 7.56 10.52
C SER A 211 0.04 8.34 10.23
N GLY A 212 0.14 9.34 9.38
CA GLY A 212 -1.00 9.96 8.71
C GLY A 212 -1.54 9.09 7.58
N THR A 213 -2.62 9.54 6.94
CA THR A 213 -3.14 8.97 5.70
C THR A 213 -2.76 9.85 4.51
N HIS A 214 -3.05 9.39 3.30
CA HIS A 214 -2.85 10.21 2.11
C HIS A 214 -3.77 11.44 2.12
N ASN A 215 -5.02 11.26 2.55
CA ASN A 215 -6.03 12.31 2.56
C ASN A 215 -6.01 13.14 3.86
N ASP A 216 -5.65 12.53 5.00
CA ASP A 216 -5.51 13.21 6.29
C ASP A 216 -4.11 12.93 6.86
N ARG A 217 -3.28 13.97 6.94
CA ARG A 217 -1.92 13.91 7.47
C ARG A 217 -1.87 13.82 9.00
N GLY A 218 -3.01 13.85 9.67
CA GLY A 218 -3.13 13.68 11.11
C GLY A 218 -2.62 12.30 11.55
N ILE A 219 -1.67 12.30 12.51
CA ILE A 219 -1.09 11.06 13.03
C ILE A 219 -2.10 10.36 13.91
N ARG A 220 -2.30 9.08 13.67
CA ARG A 220 -3.13 8.22 14.52
C ARG A 220 -2.32 7.07 15.08
N ASN A 221 -2.31 6.98 16.40
CA ASN A 221 -1.56 5.96 17.14
C ASN A 221 -2.40 4.70 17.43
N SER A 222 -3.68 4.69 17.06
CA SER A 222 -4.53 3.52 17.22
C SER A 222 -4.05 2.37 16.34
N PHE A 223 -3.91 1.19 16.95
CA PHE A 223 -3.68 -0.04 16.23
C PHE A 223 -5.00 -0.62 15.75
N LEU A 224 -5.14 -0.84 14.45
CA LEU A 224 -6.34 -1.37 13.81
C LEU A 224 -6.11 -2.85 13.47
N THR A 225 -7.19 -3.63 13.37
CA THR A 225 -7.10 -5.07 13.05
C THR A 225 -6.24 -5.34 11.81
N GLY A 226 -6.45 -4.56 10.76
CA GLY A 226 -5.71 -4.69 9.49
C GLY A 226 -4.22 -4.36 9.60
N ASN A 227 -3.77 -3.63 10.63
CA ASN A 227 -2.35 -3.34 10.83
C ASN A 227 -1.51 -4.58 11.21
N ARG A 228 -2.15 -5.67 11.58
CA ARG A 228 -1.46 -6.97 11.75
C ARG A 228 -0.86 -7.48 10.45
N ARG A 229 -1.32 -6.98 9.31
CA ARG A 229 -0.96 -7.40 7.96
C ARG A 229 -0.31 -6.28 7.14
N ASP A 230 0.26 -5.25 7.77
CA ASP A 230 0.83 -4.08 7.06
C ASP A 230 1.78 -4.47 5.94
N SER A 231 2.68 -5.44 6.18
CA SER A 231 3.67 -5.88 5.20
C SER A 231 3.03 -6.64 4.04
N GLU A 232 2.08 -7.53 4.33
CA GLU A 232 1.35 -8.28 3.31
C GLU A 232 0.43 -7.34 2.51
N ASN A 233 -0.22 -6.38 3.17
CA ASN A 233 -1.11 -5.41 2.53
C ASN A 233 -0.35 -4.59 1.48
N ILE A 234 0.82 -4.06 1.82
CA ILE A 234 1.60 -3.25 0.88
C ILE A 234 2.23 -4.11 -0.23
N ALA A 235 2.65 -5.34 0.07
CA ALA A 235 3.16 -6.27 -0.93
C ALA A 235 2.07 -6.68 -1.93
N LEU A 236 0.86 -6.99 -1.46
CA LEU A 236 -0.30 -7.30 -2.30
C LEU A 236 -0.68 -6.09 -3.16
N ALA A 237 -0.82 -4.91 -2.55
CA ALA A 237 -1.12 -3.67 -3.27
C ALA A 237 -0.08 -3.39 -4.37
N THR A 238 1.21 -3.63 -4.10
CA THR A 238 2.28 -3.49 -5.07
C THR A 238 2.13 -4.46 -6.24
N ALA A 239 1.89 -5.73 -5.97
CA ALA A 239 1.74 -6.75 -7.01
C ALA A 239 0.54 -6.47 -7.93
N VAL A 240 -0.60 -6.10 -7.34
CA VAL A 240 -1.82 -5.74 -8.07
C VAL A 240 -1.59 -4.47 -8.89
N HIS A 241 -1.13 -3.39 -8.26
CA HIS A 241 -0.93 -2.10 -8.92
C HIS A 241 0.06 -2.20 -10.09
N ALA A 242 1.23 -2.78 -9.86
CA ALA A 242 2.24 -2.96 -10.91
C ALA A 242 1.71 -3.80 -12.09
N SER A 243 0.91 -4.84 -11.82
CA SER A 243 0.31 -5.67 -12.86
C SER A 243 -0.73 -4.91 -13.68
N VAL A 244 -1.55 -4.09 -13.03
CA VAL A 244 -2.57 -3.26 -13.69
C VAL A 244 -1.88 -2.17 -14.52
N MET A 245 -0.89 -1.47 -13.97
CA MET A 245 -0.12 -0.44 -14.69
C MET A 245 0.59 -1.02 -15.91
N LYS A 246 1.17 -2.20 -15.80
CA LYS A 246 1.82 -2.88 -16.95
C LYS A 246 0.85 -3.20 -18.10
N LYS A 247 -0.44 -3.39 -17.80
CA LYS A 247 -1.47 -3.79 -18.78
C LYS A 247 -2.34 -2.64 -19.26
N SER A 248 -2.40 -1.56 -18.52
CA SER A 248 -3.16 -0.37 -18.86
C SER A 248 -2.25 0.71 -19.45
N GLN A 249 -2.86 1.64 -20.18
CA GLN A 249 -2.20 2.88 -20.62
C GLN A 249 -2.64 4.07 -19.75
N ALA A 250 -3.16 3.79 -18.56
CA ALA A 250 -3.66 4.80 -17.64
C ALA A 250 -2.51 5.49 -16.88
N ASP A 251 -2.76 6.71 -16.42
CA ASP A 251 -1.81 7.44 -15.60
C ASP A 251 -1.63 6.72 -14.25
N ASP A 252 -0.38 6.62 -13.77
CA ASP A 252 -0.06 6.10 -12.46
C ASP A 252 -0.32 7.17 -11.38
N ARG A 253 -1.37 6.98 -10.57
CA ARG A 253 -1.69 7.83 -9.42
C ARG A 253 -1.09 7.31 -8.11
N GLY A 254 -0.39 6.20 -8.17
CA GLY A 254 0.41 5.62 -7.13
C GLY A 254 -0.31 4.69 -6.16
N ILE A 255 0.51 4.02 -5.39
CA ILE A 255 0.08 3.25 -4.22
C ILE A 255 0.07 4.19 -3.02
N LYS A 256 -1.09 4.31 -2.39
CA LYS A 256 -1.40 5.22 -1.29
C LYS A 256 -1.79 4.42 -0.05
N ARG A 257 -1.79 5.10 1.09
CA ARG A 257 -2.25 4.50 2.35
C ARG A 257 -3.32 5.36 2.99
N ASP A 258 -4.44 4.71 3.37
CA ASP A 258 -5.54 5.39 4.05
C ASP A 258 -6.20 4.47 5.07
N ARG A 259 -7.12 5.01 5.91
CA ARG A 259 -7.83 4.29 6.96
C ARG A 259 -9.29 4.05 6.59
N PHE A 260 -9.52 3.52 5.37
CA PHE A 260 -10.87 3.10 5.01
C PHE A 260 -11.38 2.04 5.99
N THR A 261 -12.63 2.20 6.44
CA THR A 261 -13.25 1.36 7.47
C THR A 261 -13.14 -0.13 7.14
N VAL A 262 -13.32 -0.49 5.88
CA VAL A 262 -13.21 -1.88 5.45
C VAL A 262 -11.80 -2.39 5.69
N LEU A 263 -10.77 -1.70 5.18
CA LEU A 263 -9.37 -2.12 5.34
C LEU A 263 -8.94 -2.16 6.80
N ALA A 264 -9.45 -1.23 7.62
CA ALA A 264 -9.15 -1.14 9.04
C ALA A 264 -9.63 -2.37 9.84
N GLY A 265 -10.76 -2.95 9.44
CA GLY A 265 -11.40 -4.06 10.15
C GLY A 265 -10.97 -5.46 9.71
N LEU A 266 -10.27 -5.60 8.59
CA LEU A 266 -9.89 -6.91 8.03
C LEU A 266 -8.79 -7.61 8.85
N SER A 267 -8.88 -8.93 8.96
CA SER A 267 -7.85 -9.80 9.58
C SER A 267 -6.91 -10.43 8.57
N MET A 268 -7.16 -10.25 7.28
CA MET A 268 -6.38 -10.75 6.13
C MET A 268 -5.80 -9.59 5.32
N PRO A 269 -4.84 -9.84 4.43
CA PRO A 269 -4.38 -8.85 3.47
C PRO A 269 -5.47 -8.42 2.51
#